data_2d398f5822e3e024a854ad6b04d9cf0b
#
_entry.id   2d398f5822e3e024a854ad6b04d9cf0b
#
_cell.length_a   1.000
_cell.length_b   1.000
_cell.length_c   1.000
_cell.angle_alpha   90.00
_cell.angle_beta   90.00
_cell.angle_gamma   90.00
#
_symmetry.space_group_name_H-M   'P 1'
#
loop_
_entity.id
_entity.type
_entity.pdbx_description
1 polymer ?
#
loop_
_entity_poly.entity_id
_entity_poly.type
_entity_poly.pdbx_seq_one_letter_code
_entity_poly.pdbx_strand_id
1 'polypeptide(L)'
;AYSNEALYASLDNIWFFRHSLLELADEFHKMGGKTLFLDEVHKYPTWSVEIKNIYDSYPDMKVVFTGSSLLEIHKGEADLSRRAVIYHLHGLSFREFLMFEYGHKVETVTLSDILTRHVEIAMNVGKVIKPLVAFKEYLSYGYYPFYKEDKVLYHEKLLATLNIILDVDLPSTEKIDYYSIGKMKKLFAILAELVPYIPNVSALSKELEVTRISLLNYLFYLQKAQGLLLLD
;
A
#
# COMPACT_ATOMS: atom_id res chain seq x y z
N ALA A 1 7.85 -13.55 -19.88
CA ALA A 1 7.84 -13.48 -21.34
C ALA A 1 7.66 -12.02 -21.74
N TYR A 2 8.66 -11.43 -22.38
CA TYR A 2 8.53 -10.11 -22.98
C TYR A 2 7.62 -10.25 -24.19
N SER A 3 6.44 -9.66 -24.14
CA SER A 3 5.57 -9.55 -25.29
C SER A 3 5.69 -8.12 -25.84
N ASN A 4 5.77 -7.99 -27.17
CA ASN A 4 5.76 -6.67 -27.81
C ASN A 4 4.43 -5.91 -27.60
N GLU A 5 3.46 -6.54 -26.95
CA GLU A 5 2.14 -6.00 -26.68
C GLU A 5 2.02 -5.34 -25.30
N ALA A 6 3.04 -5.44 -24.44
CA ALA A 6 3.03 -4.88 -23.09
C ALA A 6 4.30 -4.07 -22.83
N LEU A 7 4.14 -2.85 -22.32
CA LEU A 7 5.23 -1.94 -21.95
C LEU A 7 5.11 -1.56 -20.47
N TYR A 8 6.22 -1.65 -19.75
CA TYR A 8 6.37 -1.10 -18.41
C TYR A 8 7.19 0.19 -18.47
N ALA A 9 6.70 1.24 -17.81
CA ALA A 9 7.40 2.50 -17.65
C ALA A 9 7.19 3.06 -16.25
N SER A 10 8.28 3.47 -15.58
CA SER A 10 8.22 4.21 -14.34
C SER A 10 8.22 5.71 -14.64
N LEU A 11 7.23 6.45 -14.10
CA LEU A 11 7.03 7.87 -14.40
C LEU A 11 7.97 8.81 -13.63
N ASP A 12 8.81 8.28 -12.75
CA ASP A 12 9.95 8.99 -12.15
C ASP A 12 11.20 8.99 -13.05
N ASN A 13 11.14 8.29 -14.19
CA ASN A 13 12.27 8.22 -15.12
C ASN A 13 12.56 9.59 -15.74
N ILE A 14 13.87 9.92 -15.85
CA ILE A 14 14.37 11.18 -16.43
C ILE A 14 13.88 11.43 -17.88
N TRP A 15 13.49 10.39 -18.60
CA TRP A 15 12.94 10.47 -19.95
C TRP A 15 11.70 11.39 -19.98
N PHE A 16 10.85 11.33 -18.94
CA PHE A 16 9.62 12.13 -18.81
C PHE A 16 9.85 13.62 -18.53
N PHE A 17 11.08 14.07 -18.32
CA PHE A 17 11.38 15.50 -18.27
C PHE A 17 11.29 16.18 -19.66
N ARG A 18 11.36 15.41 -20.75
CA ARG A 18 11.34 15.92 -22.12
C ARG A 18 10.21 15.35 -22.97
N HIS A 19 9.59 14.29 -22.53
CA HIS A 19 8.55 13.56 -23.25
C HIS A 19 7.32 13.41 -22.38
N SER A 20 6.15 13.47 -23.01
CA SER A 20 4.89 13.26 -22.32
C SER A 20 4.52 11.77 -22.27
N LEU A 21 3.66 11.44 -21.32
CA LEU A 21 3.09 10.10 -21.24
C LEU A 21 2.20 9.79 -22.45
N LEU A 22 1.54 10.84 -23.00
CA LEU A 22 0.71 10.70 -24.19
C LEU A 22 1.56 10.39 -25.44
N GLU A 23 2.76 10.99 -25.60
CA GLU A 23 3.71 10.64 -26.67
C GLU A 23 4.15 9.17 -26.57
N LEU A 24 4.51 8.69 -25.37
CA LEU A 24 4.86 7.31 -25.14
C LEU A 24 3.71 6.37 -25.54
N ALA A 25 2.50 6.68 -25.16
CA ALA A 25 1.32 5.87 -25.47
C ALA A 25 1.05 5.83 -26.98
N ASP A 26 1.16 6.98 -27.66
CA ASP A 26 0.95 7.07 -29.10
C ASP A 26 1.99 6.24 -29.90
N GLU A 27 3.26 6.37 -29.55
CA GLU A 27 4.33 5.57 -30.17
C GLU A 27 4.13 4.07 -29.91
N PHE A 28 3.84 3.70 -28.68
CA PHE A 28 3.62 2.31 -28.31
C PHE A 28 2.39 1.71 -29.02
N HIS A 29 1.28 2.46 -29.11
CA HIS A 29 0.08 2.02 -29.82
C HIS A 29 0.35 1.83 -31.32
N LYS A 30 1.10 2.74 -31.98
CA LYS A 30 1.51 2.62 -33.38
C LYS A 30 2.37 1.39 -33.65
N MET A 31 3.13 0.92 -32.66
CA MET A 31 3.90 -0.32 -32.74
C MET A 31 3.09 -1.59 -32.45
N GLY A 32 1.77 -1.47 -32.24
CA GLY A 32 0.88 -2.59 -31.92
C GLY A 32 0.80 -2.94 -30.44
N GLY A 33 1.24 -2.04 -29.57
CA GLY A 33 1.15 -2.19 -28.12
C GLY A 33 -0.30 -2.15 -27.61
N LYS A 34 -0.59 -2.97 -26.60
CA LYS A 34 -1.95 -3.15 -26.06
C LYS A 34 -2.07 -2.86 -24.59
N THR A 35 -1.01 -2.98 -23.80
CA THR A 35 -1.07 -2.81 -22.36
C THR A 35 0.10 -1.97 -21.85
N LEU A 36 -0.21 -0.86 -21.22
CA LEU A 36 0.75 -0.02 -20.51
C LEU A 36 0.69 -0.32 -19.01
N PHE A 37 1.85 -0.60 -18.41
CA PHE A 37 2.06 -0.65 -16.97
C PHE A 37 2.86 0.59 -16.57
N LEU A 38 2.22 1.50 -15.85
CA LEU A 38 2.79 2.77 -15.44
C LEU A 38 3.02 2.76 -13.93
N ASP A 39 4.28 2.89 -13.53
CA ASP A 39 4.65 2.87 -12.12
C ASP A 39 4.96 4.27 -11.61
N GLU A 40 4.78 4.49 -10.30
CA GLU A 40 5.05 5.77 -9.62
C GLU A 40 4.36 6.97 -10.27
N VAL A 41 3.10 6.81 -10.74
CA VAL A 41 2.39 7.85 -11.51
C VAL A 41 2.31 9.18 -10.76
N HIS A 42 2.29 9.17 -9.43
CA HIS A 42 2.24 10.37 -8.60
C HIS A 42 3.49 11.27 -8.72
N LYS A 43 4.59 10.75 -9.27
CA LYS A 43 5.81 11.55 -9.56
C LYS A 43 5.67 12.41 -10.82
N TYR A 44 4.66 12.14 -11.65
CA TYR A 44 4.43 12.85 -12.91
C TYR A 44 3.21 13.79 -12.77
N PRO A 45 3.38 15.12 -12.79
CA PRO A 45 2.33 16.07 -12.37
C PRO A 45 1.02 15.98 -13.13
N THR A 46 1.05 15.66 -14.42
CA THR A 46 -0.12 15.63 -15.32
C THR A 46 -0.68 14.24 -15.56
N TRP A 47 -0.26 13.25 -14.77
CA TRP A 47 -0.56 11.85 -14.98
C TRP A 47 -2.06 11.54 -15.14
N SER A 48 -2.93 12.08 -14.31
CA SER A 48 -4.37 11.78 -14.32
C SER A 48 -5.05 12.27 -15.60
N VAL A 49 -4.69 13.49 -16.04
CA VAL A 49 -5.19 14.10 -17.27
C VAL A 49 -4.72 13.33 -18.49
N GLU A 50 -3.44 12.93 -18.51
CA GLU A 50 -2.88 12.21 -19.64
C GLU A 50 -3.37 10.76 -19.71
N ILE A 51 -3.52 10.05 -18.58
CA ILE A 51 -4.16 8.72 -18.56
C ILE A 51 -5.61 8.80 -19.05
N LYS A 52 -6.35 9.84 -18.65
CA LYS A 52 -7.70 10.07 -19.19
C LYS A 52 -7.67 10.23 -20.70
N ASN A 53 -6.76 11.04 -21.23
CA ASN A 53 -6.64 11.27 -22.67
C ASN A 53 -6.25 9.99 -23.41
N ILE A 54 -5.37 9.16 -22.85
CA ILE A 54 -4.99 7.86 -23.41
C ILE A 54 -6.23 6.94 -23.47
N TYR A 55 -6.97 6.85 -22.37
CA TYR A 55 -8.20 6.05 -22.31
C TYR A 55 -9.23 6.47 -23.35
N ASP A 56 -9.42 7.77 -23.54
CA ASP A 56 -10.40 8.31 -24.47
C ASP A 56 -9.92 8.19 -25.95
N SER A 57 -8.61 8.22 -26.21
CA SER A 57 -8.03 8.17 -27.56
C SER A 57 -7.74 6.75 -28.06
N TYR A 58 -7.46 5.82 -27.17
CA TYR A 58 -7.06 4.44 -27.50
C TYR A 58 -7.92 3.42 -26.73
N PRO A 59 -9.19 3.18 -27.17
CA PRO A 59 -10.14 2.32 -26.43
C PRO A 59 -9.70 0.85 -26.33
N ASP A 60 -8.81 0.39 -27.18
CA ASP A 60 -8.24 -0.96 -27.22
C ASP A 60 -7.00 -1.11 -26.34
N MET A 61 -6.46 0.00 -25.81
CA MET A 61 -5.29 -0.01 -24.93
C MET A 61 -5.72 -0.14 -23.48
N LYS A 62 -5.13 -1.11 -22.77
CA LYS A 62 -5.29 -1.28 -21.33
C LYS A 62 -4.20 -0.49 -20.60
N VAL A 63 -4.58 0.29 -19.60
CA VAL A 63 -3.65 1.00 -18.74
C VAL A 63 -3.78 0.48 -17.32
N VAL A 64 -2.67 -0.01 -16.77
CA VAL A 64 -2.54 -0.38 -15.37
C VAL A 64 -1.53 0.58 -14.76
N PHE A 65 -1.90 1.26 -13.70
CA PHE A 65 -0.98 2.20 -13.08
C PHE A 65 -0.91 1.99 -11.57
N THR A 66 0.25 2.28 -11.00
CA THR A 66 0.54 2.19 -9.58
C THR A 66 1.06 3.52 -9.05
N GLY A 67 0.93 3.73 -7.77
CA GLY A 67 1.54 4.84 -7.07
C GLY A 67 1.62 4.52 -5.58
N SER A 68 2.74 4.86 -4.97
CA SER A 68 2.97 4.63 -3.53
C SER A 68 2.23 5.65 -2.66
N SER A 69 1.93 6.83 -3.19
CA SER A 69 1.19 7.86 -2.47
C SER A 69 -0.31 7.72 -2.71
N LEU A 70 -1.01 7.11 -1.75
CA LEU A 70 -2.47 7.03 -1.75
C LEU A 70 -3.12 8.41 -1.87
N LEU A 71 -2.51 9.41 -1.25
CA LEU A 71 -2.99 10.79 -1.21
C LEU A 71 -2.98 11.44 -2.59
N GLU A 72 -1.92 11.23 -3.38
CA GLU A 72 -1.83 11.77 -4.73
C GLU A 72 -2.75 11.04 -5.72
N ILE A 73 -2.91 9.71 -5.54
CA ILE A 73 -3.85 8.94 -6.37
C ILE A 73 -5.28 9.42 -6.15
N HIS A 74 -5.71 9.67 -4.90
CA HIS A 74 -7.03 10.21 -4.61
C HIS A 74 -7.27 11.60 -5.21
N LYS A 75 -6.25 12.44 -5.37
CA LYS A 75 -6.40 13.72 -6.08
C LYS A 75 -6.70 13.53 -7.57
N GLY A 76 -6.16 12.49 -8.19
CA GLY A 76 -6.44 12.14 -9.60
C GLY A 76 -7.77 11.42 -9.82
N GLU A 77 -8.44 10.95 -8.77
CA GLU A 77 -9.71 10.21 -8.88
C GLU A 77 -10.82 11.02 -9.57
N ALA A 78 -10.86 12.33 -9.37
CA ALA A 78 -11.88 13.17 -10.00
C ALA A 78 -11.85 13.08 -11.53
N ASP A 79 -10.64 12.99 -12.14
CA ASP A 79 -10.45 12.87 -13.58
C ASP A 79 -10.74 11.45 -14.09
N LEU A 80 -10.49 10.44 -13.27
CA LEU A 80 -10.53 9.03 -13.63
C LEU A 80 -11.74 8.27 -13.07
N SER A 81 -12.63 8.92 -12.32
CA SER A 81 -13.73 8.30 -11.55
C SER A 81 -14.65 7.35 -12.33
N ARG A 82 -14.72 7.50 -13.67
CA ARG A 82 -15.52 6.63 -14.54
C ARG A 82 -14.67 5.74 -15.46
N ARG A 83 -13.33 5.84 -15.37
CA ARG A 83 -12.38 5.23 -16.30
C ARG A 83 -11.43 4.24 -15.65
N ALA A 84 -11.23 4.35 -14.35
CA ALA A 84 -10.34 3.48 -13.60
C ALA A 84 -11.05 2.82 -12.41
N VAL A 85 -10.63 1.61 -12.09
CA VAL A 85 -11.02 0.89 -10.88
C VAL A 85 -9.80 0.83 -9.97
N ILE A 86 -9.98 1.27 -8.72
CA ILE A 86 -8.91 1.26 -7.74
C ILE A 86 -8.92 -0.06 -6.98
N TYR A 87 -7.75 -0.65 -6.88
CA TYR A 87 -7.47 -1.82 -6.06
C TYR A 87 -6.43 -1.46 -5.01
N HIS A 88 -6.72 -1.78 -3.75
CA HIS A 88 -5.76 -1.62 -2.67
C HIS A 88 -4.99 -2.93 -2.48
N LEU A 89 -3.67 -2.87 -2.64
CA LEU A 89 -2.80 -3.99 -2.35
C LEU A 89 -2.29 -3.85 -0.91
N HIS A 90 -2.93 -4.56 0.00
CA HIS A 90 -2.48 -4.64 1.39
C HIS A 90 -1.27 -5.57 1.51
N GLY A 91 -0.62 -5.56 2.68
CA GLY A 91 0.37 -6.56 3.01
C GLY A 91 -0.23 -7.98 3.06
N LEU A 92 0.62 -8.99 3.10
CA LEU A 92 0.20 -10.38 3.10
C LEU A 92 -0.69 -10.69 4.31
N SER A 93 -1.80 -11.35 4.08
CA SER A 93 -2.52 -12.05 5.15
C SER A 93 -1.69 -13.24 5.66
N PHE A 94 -2.01 -13.74 6.85
CA PHE A 94 -1.31 -14.92 7.37
C PHE A 94 -1.40 -16.14 6.43
N ARG A 95 -2.53 -16.31 5.75
CA ARG A 95 -2.72 -17.38 4.75
C ARG A 95 -1.81 -17.20 3.54
N GLU A 96 -1.71 -15.98 3.03
CA GLU A 96 -0.81 -15.65 1.92
C GLU A 96 0.65 -15.80 2.33
N PHE A 97 1.00 -15.40 3.56
CA PHE A 97 2.33 -15.64 4.12
C PHE A 97 2.67 -17.14 4.18
N LEU A 98 1.74 -17.99 4.62
CA LEU A 98 1.94 -19.45 4.64
C LEU A 98 2.21 -20.02 3.25
N MET A 99 1.48 -19.53 2.24
CA MET A 99 1.73 -19.92 0.85
C MET A 99 3.07 -19.40 0.35
N PHE A 100 3.39 -18.14 0.64
CA PHE A 100 4.59 -17.46 0.18
C PHE A 100 5.88 -17.98 0.84
N GLU A 101 5.83 -18.26 2.16
CA GLU A 101 6.98 -18.71 2.93
C GLU A 101 7.20 -20.23 2.84
N TYR A 102 6.12 -20.99 2.98
CA TYR A 102 6.20 -22.45 3.12
C TYR A 102 5.64 -23.23 1.92
N GLY A 103 5.05 -22.55 0.93
CA GLY A 103 4.39 -23.19 -0.19
C GLY A 103 3.06 -23.89 0.18
N HIS A 104 2.53 -23.65 1.40
CA HIS A 104 1.32 -24.31 1.88
C HIS A 104 0.07 -23.49 1.59
N LYS A 105 -0.74 -24.00 0.68
CA LYS A 105 -2.06 -23.44 0.39
C LYS A 105 -3.06 -23.90 1.44
N VAL A 106 -3.48 -22.98 2.30
CA VAL A 106 -4.56 -23.19 3.27
C VAL A 106 -5.88 -22.77 2.61
N GLU A 107 -6.80 -23.70 2.44
CA GLU A 107 -8.10 -23.44 1.82
C GLU A 107 -8.96 -22.49 2.68
N THR A 108 -9.82 -21.74 2.00
CA THR A 108 -10.81 -20.92 2.68
C THR A 108 -11.92 -21.80 3.25
N VAL A 109 -12.35 -21.50 4.45
CA VAL A 109 -13.46 -22.18 5.11
C VAL A 109 -14.57 -21.19 5.42
N THR A 110 -15.82 -21.65 5.39
CA THR A 110 -16.97 -20.82 5.73
C THR A 110 -17.11 -20.65 7.25
N LEU A 111 -17.86 -19.64 7.68
CA LEU A 111 -18.20 -19.51 9.10
C LEU A 111 -18.91 -20.76 9.64
N SER A 112 -19.81 -21.37 8.84
CA SER A 112 -20.49 -22.60 9.18
C SER A 112 -19.50 -23.74 9.41
N ASP A 113 -18.47 -23.89 8.56
CA ASP A 113 -17.43 -24.89 8.75
C ASP A 113 -16.64 -24.66 10.06
N ILE A 114 -16.32 -23.40 10.36
CA ILE A 114 -15.64 -23.07 11.61
C ILE A 114 -16.50 -23.43 12.81
N LEU A 115 -17.79 -23.13 12.78
CA LEU A 115 -18.69 -23.43 13.91
C LEU A 115 -18.94 -24.92 14.12
N THR A 116 -18.94 -25.73 13.04
CA THR A 116 -19.33 -27.14 13.09
C THR A 116 -18.13 -28.11 13.04
N ARG A 117 -17.02 -27.72 12.41
CA ARG A 117 -15.89 -28.62 12.10
C ARG A 117 -14.51 -28.05 12.47
N HIS A 118 -14.45 -27.01 13.33
CA HIS A 118 -13.19 -26.33 13.66
C HIS A 118 -12.09 -27.26 14.16
N VAL A 119 -12.42 -28.33 14.93
CA VAL A 119 -11.44 -29.28 15.46
C VAL A 119 -10.78 -30.05 14.31
N GLU A 120 -11.59 -30.59 13.38
CA GLU A 120 -11.09 -31.31 12.20
C GLU A 120 -10.19 -30.42 11.33
N ILE A 121 -10.65 -29.19 11.07
CA ILE A 121 -9.91 -28.19 10.29
C ILE A 121 -8.57 -27.88 10.97
N ALA A 122 -8.58 -27.59 12.27
CA ALA A 122 -7.37 -27.30 13.03
C ALA A 122 -6.38 -28.46 13.03
N MET A 123 -6.87 -29.70 13.19
CA MET A 123 -6.01 -30.90 13.13
C MET A 123 -5.39 -31.09 11.76
N ASN A 124 -6.13 -30.85 10.68
CA ASN A 124 -5.61 -30.97 9.32
C ASN A 124 -4.55 -29.90 9.01
N VAL A 125 -4.76 -28.66 9.42
CA VAL A 125 -3.75 -27.59 9.31
C VAL A 125 -2.51 -27.96 10.15
N GLY A 126 -2.69 -28.42 11.38
CA GLY A 126 -1.61 -28.78 12.29
C GLY A 126 -0.74 -29.96 11.84
N LYS A 127 -1.22 -30.82 10.93
CA LYS A 127 -0.42 -31.89 10.32
C LYS A 127 0.63 -31.36 9.35
N VAL A 128 0.35 -30.22 8.72
CA VAL A 128 1.17 -29.66 7.64
C VAL A 128 2.11 -28.55 8.14
N ILE A 129 1.62 -27.74 9.06
CA ILE A 129 2.36 -26.59 9.61
C ILE A 129 2.24 -26.58 11.14
N LYS A 130 3.14 -25.83 11.81
CA LYS A 130 3.03 -25.47 13.22
C LYS A 130 2.44 -24.05 13.31
N PRO A 131 1.11 -23.88 13.40
CA PRO A 131 0.46 -22.59 13.16
C PRO A 131 0.96 -21.46 14.07
N LEU A 132 1.17 -21.75 15.36
CA LEU A 132 1.61 -20.74 16.32
C LEU A 132 3.06 -20.27 16.07
N VAL A 133 3.94 -21.17 15.63
CA VAL A 133 5.32 -20.83 15.27
C VAL A 133 5.32 -19.95 14.02
N ALA A 134 4.62 -20.39 12.97
CA ALA A 134 4.49 -19.64 11.74
C ALA A 134 3.79 -18.28 11.96
N PHE A 135 2.81 -18.23 12.86
CA PHE A 135 2.13 -16.97 13.19
C PHE A 135 3.06 -15.98 13.91
N LYS A 136 3.92 -16.47 14.80
CA LYS A 136 4.94 -15.63 15.45
C LYS A 136 5.92 -15.04 14.42
N GLU A 137 6.33 -15.83 13.45
CA GLU A 137 7.18 -15.36 12.35
C GLU A 137 6.45 -14.33 11.48
N TYR A 138 5.18 -14.59 11.15
CA TYR A 138 4.33 -13.66 10.42
C TYR A 138 4.23 -12.30 11.15
N LEU A 139 3.98 -12.29 12.44
CA LEU A 139 3.92 -11.07 13.24
C LEU A 139 5.26 -10.32 13.29
N SER A 140 6.38 -11.03 13.16
CA SER A 140 7.70 -10.41 13.20
C SER A 140 8.09 -9.75 11.87
N TYR A 141 7.76 -10.36 10.73
CA TYR A 141 8.20 -9.88 9.40
C TYR A 141 7.28 -10.24 8.24
N GLY A 142 6.25 -11.05 8.45
CA GLY A 142 5.49 -11.66 7.35
C GLY A 142 4.51 -10.75 6.62
N TYR A 143 4.26 -9.55 7.10
CA TYR A 143 3.26 -8.66 6.49
C TYR A 143 3.71 -8.12 5.13
N TYR A 144 4.95 -7.66 4.98
CA TYR A 144 5.48 -7.15 3.72
C TYR A 144 6.41 -8.16 3.04
N PRO A 145 6.16 -8.54 1.77
CA PRO A 145 6.90 -9.61 1.09
C PRO A 145 8.39 -9.33 0.87
N PHE A 146 8.86 -8.10 1.00
CA PHE A 146 10.27 -7.74 0.83
C PHE A 146 11.20 -8.34 1.93
N TYR A 147 10.66 -8.96 2.99
CA TYR A 147 11.47 -9.72 3.94
C TYR A 147 12.23 -10.88 3.27
N LYS A 148 11.75 -11.35 2.13
CA LYS A 148 12.44 -12.39 1.33
C LYS A 148 13.77 -11.92 0.74
N GLU A 149 13.94 -10.62 0.54
CA GLU A 149 15.20 -10.08 0.04
C GLU A 149 16.28 -10.16 1.11
N ASP A 150 15.95 -9.72 2.33
CA ASP A 150 16.87 -9.76 3.47
C ASP A 150 16.09 -9.68 4.79
N LYS A 151 16.04 -10.80 5.53
CA LYS A 151 15.38 -10.85 6.83
C LYS A 151 16.13 -10.07 7.91
N VAL A 152 17.45 -9.94 7.79
CA VAL A 152 18.28 -9.25 8.80
C VAL A 152 18.02 -7.73 8.73
N LEU A 153 17.97 -7.18 7.52
CA LEU A 153 17.74 -5.75 7.30
C LEU A 153 16.25 -5.37 7.19
N TYR A 154 15.34 -6.32 7.37
CA TYR A 154 13.91 -6.08 7.20
C TYR A 154 13.39 -4.92 8.04
N HIS A 155 13.68 -4.90 9.34
CA HIS A 155 13.20 -3.85 10.24
C HIS A 155 13.81 -2.48 9.94
N GLU A 156 15.06 -2.44 9.52
CA GLU A 156 15.71 -1.20 9.09
C GLU A 156 15.08 -0.64 7.83
N LYS A 157 14.83 -1.49 6.83
CA LYS A 157 14.11 -1.13 5.60
C LYS A 157 12.70 -0.64 5.90
N LEU A 158 11.97 -1.33 6.80
CA LEU A 158 10.63 -0.94 7.21
C LEU A 158 10.61 0.43 7.88
N LEU A 159 11.55 0.67 8.80
CA LEU A 159 11.70 1.97 9.47
C LEU A 159 12.06 3.08 8.47
N ALA A 160 12.96 2.80 7.52
CA ALA A 160 13.31 3.75 6.47
C ALA A 160 12.10 4.11 5.62
N THR A 161 11.30 3.12 5.21
CA THR A 161 10.05 3.33 4.46
C THR A 161 9.06 4.18 5.25
N LEU A 162 8.86 3.88 6.53
CA LEU A 162 7.99 4.66 7.41
C LEU A 162 8.45 6.13 7.50
N ASN A 163 9.76 6.34 7.64
CA ASN A 163 10.32 7.69 7.68
C ASN A 163 10.08 8.45 6.36
N ILE A 164 10.22 7.79 5.20
CA ILE A 164 9.92 8.42 3.90
C ILE A 164 8.44 8.83 3.84
N ILE A 165 7.53 7.98 4.25
CA ILE A 165 6.09 8.30 4.28
C ILE A 165 5.82 9.52 5.17
N LEU A 166 6.40 9.56 6.37
CA LEU A 166 6.14 10.62 7.34
C LEU A 166 6.89 11.93 7.03
N ASP A 167 8.13 11.86 6.54
CA ASP A 167 8.99 13.04 6.32
C ASP A 167 8.85 13.64 4.92
N VAL A 168 8.42 12.85 3.93
CA VAL A 168 8.39 13.26 2.52
C VAL A 168 6.96 13.24 1.96
N ASP A 169 6.31 12.06 1.99
CA ASP A 169 5.04 11.88 1.29
C ASP A 169 3.88 12.66 1.95
N LEU A 170 3.72 12.55 3.27
CA LEU A 170 2.68 13.26 3.99
C LEU A 170 2.82 14.80 3.91
N PRO A 171 4.00 15.39 4.15
CA PRO A 171 4.14 16.84 4.04
C PRO A 171 3.93 17.37 2.63
N SER A 172 4.31 16.63 1.60
CA SER A 172 4.14 17.04 0.20
C SER A 172 2.68 17.14 -0.19
N THR A 173 1.81 16.33 0.42
CA THR A 173 0.40 16.23 0.06
C THR A 173 -0.52 17.07 0.93
N GLU A 174 -0.25 17.18 2.23
CA GLU A 174 -1.18 17.76 3.23
C GLU A 174 -0.66 19.05 3.87
N LYS A 175 0.45 19.61 3.39
CA LYS A 175 1.09 20.84 3.94
C LYS A 175 1.30 20.77 5.46
N ILE A 176 1.80 19.66 5.96
CA ILE A 176 2.05 19.42 7.37
C ILE A 176 3.41 20.03 7.75
N ASP A 177 3.47 20.77 8.85
CA ASP A 177 4.71 21.34 9.36
C ASP A 177 5.58 20.30 10.08
N TYR A 178 6.89 20.55 10.16
CA TYR A 178 7.87 19.67 10.79
C TYR A 178 7.58 19.35 12.27
N TYR A 179 6.99 20.29 13.01
CA TYR A 179 6.62 20.06 14.40
C TYR A 179 5.54 18.99 14.51
N SER A 180 4.53 19.08 13.67
CA SER A 180 3.45 18.09 13.58
C SER A 180 3.96 16.72 13.16
N ILE A 181 4.94 16.63 12.25
CA ILE A 181 5.58 15.36 11.88
C ILE A 181 6.25 14.70 13.09
N GLY A 182 7.01 15.46 13.88
CA GLY A 182 7.63 14.95 15.10
C GLY A 182 6.61 14.38 16.10
N LYS A 183 5.47 15.07 16.25
CA LYS A 183 4.37 14.59 17.12
C LYS A 183 3.67 13.36 16.54
N MET A 184 3.52 13.26 15.20
CA MET A 184 2.97 12.07 14.55
C MET A 184 3.90 10.85 14.70
N LYS A 185 5.21 11.02 14.57
CA LYS A 185 6.18 9.94 14.83
C LYS A 185 6.09 9.44 16.28
N LYS A 186 6.01 10.36 17.26
CA LYS A 186 5.83 9.99 18.67
C LYS A 186 4.49 9.25 18.88
N LEU A 187 3.40 9.74 18.29
CA LEU A 187 2.10 9.08 18.33
C LEU A 187 2.18 7.66 17.75
N PHE A 188 2.80 7.50 16.59
CA PHE A 188 2.96 6.21 15.94
C PHE A 188 3.74 5.22 16.81
N ALA A 189 4.83 5.65 17.42
CA ALA A 189 5.62 4.82 18.35
C ALA A 189 4.78 4.37 19.56
N ILE A 190 4.04 5.28 20.19
CA ILE A 190 3.16 4.95 21.32
C ILE A 190 2.11 3.91 20.91
N LEU A 191 1.46 4.10 19.76
CA LEU A 191 0.46 3.17 19.26
C LEU A 191 1.06 1.80 18.94
N ALA A 192 2.24 1.74 18.33
CA ALA A 192 2.91 0.50 17.97
C ALA A 192 3.24 -0.39 19.18
N GLU A 193 3.52 0.22 20.34
CA GLU A 193 3.79 -0.51 21.59
C GLU A 193 2.51 -1.07 22.25
N LEU A 194 1.34 -0.52 21.92
CA LEU A 194 0.08 -0.79 22.62
C LEU A 194 -0.93 -1.59 21.81
N VAL A 195 -0.58 -2.06 20.60
CA VAL A 195 -1.52 -2.78 19.71
C VAL A 195 -1.85 -4.20 20.25
N PRO A 196 -3.13 -4.64 20.26
CA PRO A 196 -4.36 -3.89 19.93
C PRO A 196 -4.75 -2.89 21.06
N TYR A 197 -5.17 -1.69 20.66
CA TYR A 197 -5.39 -0.60 21.63
C TYR A 197 -6.62 0.23 21.26
N ILE A 198 -7.41 0.60 22.29
CA ILE A 198 -8.49 1.58 22.15
C ILE A 198 -7.94 2.93 22.63
N PRO A 199 -7.67 3.89 21.71
CA PRO A 199 -7.02 5.14 22.07
C PRO A 199 -7.86 6.01 22.97
N ASN A 200 -7.32 6.39 24.14
CA ASN A 200 -7.90 7.50 24.91
C ASN A 200 -7.38 8.82 24.34
N VAL A 201 -8.18 9.43 23.46
CA VAL A 201 -7.84 10.67 22.75
C VAL A 201 -7.43 11.79 23.70
N SER A 202 -8.10 11.92 24.87
CA SER A 202 -7.79 12.97 25.84
C SER A 202 -6.46 12.73 26.58
N ALA A 203 -6.12 11.48 26.88
CA ALA A 203 -4.85 11.13 27.49
C ALA A 203 -3.69 11.33 26.50
N LEU A 204 -3.84 10.81 25.28
CA LEU A 204 -2.83 10.95 24.22
C LEU A 204 -2.59 12.41 23.83
N SER A 205 -3.63 13.25 23.78
CA SER A 205 -3.44 14.67 23.45
C SER A 205 -2.63 15.41 24.52
N LYS A 206 -2.82 15.07 25.79
CA LYS A 206 -1.99 15.61 26.90
C LYS A 206 -0.55 15.11 26.84
N GLU A 207 -0.36 13.81 26.61
CA GLU A 207 0.97 13.20 26.54
C GLU A 207 1.79 13.75 25.35
N LEU A 208 1.14 14.01 24.24
CA LEU A 208 1.76 14.60 23.04
C LEU A 208 1.83 16.13 23.09
N GLU A 209 1.23 16.76 24.10
CA GLU A 209 1.13 18.23 24.22
C GLU A 209 0.51 18.88 22.96
N VAL A 210 -0.57 18.30 22.48
CA VAL A 210 -1.31 18.80 21.31
C VAL A 210 -2.80 18.94 21.63
N THR A 211 -3.52 19.68 20.80
CA THR A 211 -4.98 19.77 20.93
C THR A 211 -5.63 18.44 20.53
N ARG A 212 -6.83 18.19 21.03
CA ARG A 212 -7.62 17.04 20.63
C ARG A 212 -7.88 17.01 19.12
N ILE A 213 -8.11 18.17 18.51
CA ILE A 213 -8.32 18.30 17.06
C ILE A 213 -7.06 17.90 16.30
N SER A 214 -5.89 18.40 16.71
CA SER A 214 -4.62 18.03 16.10
C SER A 214 -4.36 16.52 16.17
N LEU A 215 -4.66 15.90 17.34
CA LEU A 215 -4.49 14.46 17.50
C LEU A 215 -5.38 13.66 16.55
N LEU A 216 -6.65 14.04 16.41
CA LEU A 216 -7.58 13.39 15.49
C LEU A 216 -7.11 13.53 14.04
N ASN A 217 -6.58 14.70 13.65
CA ASN A 217 -5.98 14.90 12.34
C ASN A 217 -4.75 14.00 12.14
N TYR A 218 -3.90 13.84 13.15
CA TYR A 218 -2.73 12.94 13.06
C TYR A 218 -3.15 11.48 12.87
N LEU A 219 -4.15 11.01 13.61
CA LEU A 219 -4.71 9.67 13.42
C LEU A 219 -5.29 9.50 12.01
N PHE A 220 -6.02 10.48 11.52
CA PHE A 220 -6.55 10.49 10.16
C PHE A 220 -5.43 10.42 9.10
N TYR A 221 -4.37 11.21 9.25
CA TYR A 221 -3.25 11.17 8.30
C TYR A 221 -2.50 9.85 8.34
N LEU A 222 -2.26 9.29 9.53
CA LEU A 222 -1.62 7.98 9.69
C LEU A 222 -2.47 6.84 9.11
N GLN A 223 -3.79 6.91 9.27
CA GLN A 223 -4.72 5.97 8.63
C GLN A 223 -4.70 6.11 7.11
N LYS A 224 -4.78 7.34 6.61
CA LYS A 224 -4.74 7.65 5.18
C LYS A 224 -3.43 7.21 4.53
N ALA A 225 -2.31 7.30 5.25
CA ALA A 225 -1.00 6.78 4.86
C ALA A 225 -0.87 5.25 5.03
N GLN A 226 -1.93 4.55 5.43
CA GLN A 226 -1.95 3.11 5.73
C GLN A 226 -0.94 2.67 6.82
N GLY A 227 -0.45 3.60 7.63
CA GLY A 227 0.35 3.31 8.81
C GLY A 227 -0.47 2.76 9.99
N LEU A 228 -1.78 3.04 10.00
CA LEU A 228 -2.73 2.56 11.01
C LEU A 228 -3.96 1.97 10.33
N LEU A 229 -4.50 0.92 10.93
CA LEU A 229 -5.84 0.41 10.65
C LEU A 229 -6.74 0.76 11.83
N LEU A 230 -7.76 1.57 11.59
CA LEU A 230 -8.81 1.83 12.56
C LEU A 230 -9.92 0.78 12.36
N LEU A 231 -10.30 0.13 13.45
CA LEU A 231 -11.44 -0.80 13.47
C LEU A 231 -12.64 -0.02 14.01
N ASP A 232 -13.75 -0.05 13.28
CA ASP A 232 -15.04 0.52 13.67
C ASP A 232 -15.74 -0.32 14.74
#